data_6637d533c83ebfff865a95f9631e4903
#
_entry.id   6637d533c83ebfff865a95f9631e4903
#
_cell.length_a   1.000
_cell.length_b   1.000
_cell.length_c   1.000
_cell.angle_alpha   90.00
_cell.angle_beta   90.00
_cell.angle_gamma   90.00
#
_symmetry.space_group_name_H-M   'P 1'
#
loop_
_entity.id
_entity.type
_entity.pdbx_description
1 polymer ?
#
loop_
_entity_poly.entity_id
_entity_poly.type
_entity_poly.pdbx_seq_one_letter_code
_entity_poly.pdbx_strand_id
1 'polypeptide(L)'
;MGQYPDPRTIDVPVFAVEDNEVRFFHEPGDRLNAVIGLIDMAEKQIRTFFYFVGEDEVGKAFMKALCRACKRGVDVQLVIDAVGSDETPDEFFNEFLREGGTWHKFSAAWSTKALIRNHQKILIVDGQHAIVSGFNMAAGYFDKAQPPENSWEDMGVLVSGPDACQLCDYYEKLIEIAKQKKVRLRDVRRLVRHWHGDKGEVEWTIGGPGRLSPWVRSLKRDLEKGKQLDMVAAYFSPGRGIMRRIAKVARRGKARLILAGKTDHQITIAAHRLTHGYLLKRKTDIYEYQPRRLHMKCVVIDDIVYAGSSNMDARSLFVNLEIMVRIESPEAAAHIRERIDRMAEESIHVTKQIHDENNGFFTRIYRSVAYFLVSTMDKTVSGGIGRTED
;
A
#
# COMPACT_ATOMS: atom_id res chain seq x y z
N MET A 1 13.82 13.52 25.47
CA MET A 1 12.40 13.42 25.05
C MET A 1 12.36 13.56 23.54
N GLY A 2 11.67 12.66 22.85
CA GLY A 2 11.58 12.65 21.39
C GLY A 2 10.90 13.90 20.85
N GLN A 3 11.34 14.35 19.68
CA GLN A 3 10.74 15.48 18.95
C GLN A 3 9.33 15.16 18.43
N TYR A 4 8.92 13.89 18.46
CA TYR A 4 7.67 13.38 17.92
C TYR A 4 6.77 12.81 19.02
N PRO A 5 5.46 13.02 18.98
CA PRO A 5 4.53 12.55 19.99
C PRO A 5 4.38 11.03 19.95
N ASP A 6 3.95 10.44 21.08
CA ASP A 6 3.46 9.07 21.10
C ASP A 6 2.27 8.94 20.11
N PRO A 7 2.32 8.01 19.16
CA PRO A 7 1.26 7.87 18.15
C PRO A 7 -0.12 7.60 18.74
N ARG A 8 -0.19 7.09 19.97
CA ARG A 8 -1.45 6.85 20.69
C ARG A 8 -2.10 8.15 21.19
N THR A 9 -1.32 9.26 21.26
CA THR A 9 -1.80 10.58 21.69
C THR A 9 -2.13 11.51 20.52
N ILE A 10 -1.90 11.07 19.28
CA ILE A 10 -2.31 11.84 18.10
C ILE A 10 -3.83 11.90 18.07
N ASP A 11 -4.38 13.12 17.85
CA ASP A 11 -5.83 13.37 17.84
C ASP A 11 -6.50 12.81 16.58
N VAL A 12 -6.64 11.49 16.54
CA VAL A 12 -7.37 10.74 15.52
C VAL A 12 -8.30 9.73 16.19
N PRO A 13 -9.43 9.39 15.56
CA PRO A 13 -10.36 8.39 16.09
C PRO A 13 -9.69 7.05 16.38
N VAL A 14 -10.07 6.45 17.50
CA VAL A 14 -9.64 5.12 17.94
C VAL A 14 -10.82 4.17 17.81
N PHE A 15 -10.59 3.06 17.13
CA PHE A 15 -11.58 2.01 16.95
C PHE A 15 -11.15 0.78 17.75
N ALA A 16 -11.99 0.38 18.71
CA ALA A 16 -11.81 -0.88 19.42
C ALA A 16 -12.35 -2.00 18.52
N VAL A 17 -11.49 -2.97 18.18
CA VAL A 17 -11.83 -4.12 17.33
C VAL A 17 -11.28 -5.36 18.01
N GLU A 18 -12.17 -6.19 18.59
CA GLU A 18 -11.77 -7.27 19.52
C GLU A 18 -10.86 -6.71 20.62
N ASP A 19 -9.69 -7.31 20.82
CA ASP A 19 -8.69 -6.89 21.81
C ASP A 19 -7.65 -5.89 21.22
N ASN A 20 -7.95 -5.28 20.08
CA ASN A 20 -7.05 -4.35 19.42
C ASN A 20 -7.64 -2.93 19.39
N GLU A 21 -6.74 -1.94 19.37
CA GLU A 21 -7.03 -0.58 18.99
C GLU A 21 -6.53 -0.29 17.58
N VAL A 22 -7.39 0.24 16.73
CA VAL A 22 -7.07 0.60 15.34
C VAL A 22 -7.15 2.12 15.17
N ARG A 23 -6.14 2.70 14.51
CA ARG A 23 -6.10 4.12 14.12
C ARG A 23 -5.71 4.28 12.66
N PHE A 24 -6.31 5.27 12.00
CA PHE A 24 -6.01 5.62 10.61
C PHE A 24 -5.36 7.00 10.53
N PHE A 25 -4.21 7.11 9.90
CA PHE A 25 -3.49 8.35 9.71
C PHE A 25 -3.56 8.80 8.26
N HIS A 26 -4.35 9.82 7.98
CA HIS A 26 -4.54 10.37 6.63
C HIS A 26 -3.67 11.61 6.40
N GLU A 27 -3.48 12.42 7.44
CA GLU A 27 -2.72 13.65 7.34
C GLU A 27 -1.21 13.39 7.28
N PRO A 28 -0.45 14.06 6.39
CA PRO A 28 0.99 13.82 6.24
C PRO A 28 1.77 13.97 7.54
N GLY A 29 1.48 15.00 8.34
CA GLY A 29 2.13 15.21 9.64
C GLY A 29 1.84 14.09 10.63
N ASP A 30 0.58 13.62 10.71
CA ASP A 30 0.19 12.54 11.60
C ASP A 30 0.81 11.21 11.20
N ARG A 31 0.94 10.94 9.88
CA ARG A 31 1.65 9.76 9.37
C ARG A 31 3.11 9.74 9.82
N LEU A 32 3.82 10.89 9.71
CA LEU A 32 5.22 10.99 10.13
C LEU A 32 5.35 10.86 11.64
N ASN A 33 4.49 11.59 12.38
CA ASN A 33 4.44 11.53 13.84
C ASN A 33 4.18 10.10 14.33
N ALA A 34 3.25 9.37 13.68
CA ALA A 34 2.94 8.00 14.05
C ALA A 34 4.14 7.06 13.83
N VAL A 35 4.82 7.15 12.68
CA VAL A 35 5.99 6.30 12.40
C VAL A 35 7.14 6.59 13.32
N ILE A 36 7.56 7.87 13.43
CA ILE A 36 8.73 8.24 14.23
C ILE A 36 8.44 8.09 15.73
N GLY A 37 7.25 8.53 16.17
CA GLY A 37 6.85 8.38 17.57
C GLY A 37 6.81 6.91 18.01
N LEU A 38 6.33 6.00 17.15
CA LEU A 38 6.32 4.57 17.44
C LEU A 38 7.75 3.99 17.58
N ILE A 39 8.70 4.45 16.74
CA ILE A 39 10.11 4.07 16.85
C ILE A 39 10.72 4.63 18.14
N ASP A 40 10.41 5.88 18.50
CA ASP A 40 10.97 6.52 19.67
C ASP A 40 10.46 5.92 21.00
N MET A 41 9.27 5.31 21.01
CA MET A 41 8.74 4.61 22.20
C MET A 41 9.17 3.14 22.31
N ALA A 42 9.85 2.57 21.32
CA ALA A 42 10.30 1.18 21.33
C ALA A 42 11.25 0.90 22.51
N GLU A 43 11.01 -0.24 23.21
CA GLU A 43 11.79 -0.68 24.38
C GLU A 43 12.60 -1.96 24.10
N LYS A 44 12.13 -2.85 23.23
CA LYS A 44 12.73 -4.18 23.02
C LYS A 44 13.18 -4.41 21.59
N GLN A 45 12.28 -4.25 20.63
CA GLN A 45 12.56 -4.60 19.25
C GLN A 45 11.79 -3.77 18.25
N ILE A 46 12.42 -3.51 17.11
CA ILE A 46 11.81 -2.94 15.91
C ILE A 46 12.07 -3.87 14.74
N ARG A 47 10.98 -4.22 14.03
CA ARG A 47 10.99 -4.99 12.79
C ARG A 47 10.34 -4.15 11.71
N THR A 48 11.11 -3.73 10.71
CA THR A 48 10.58 -2.82 9.70
C THR A 48 10.98 -3.20 8.28
N PHE A 49 10.01 -3.07 7.37
CA PHE A 49 10.20 -3.25 5.95
C PHE A 49 9.60 -2.05 5.21
N PHE A 50 10.39 -1.44 4.34
CA PHE A 50 9.91 -0.46 3.35
C PHE A 50 10.39 -0.82 1.94
N TYR A 51 9.55 -0.54 0.93
CA TYR A 51 9.92 -0.73 -0.45
C TYR A 51 11.13 0.13 -0.83
N PHE A 52 11.13 1.39 -0.33
CA PHE A 52 12.34 2.24 -0.33
C PHE A 52 12.34 3.24 0.83
N VAL A 53 13.55 3.72 1.16
CA VAL A 53 13.80 4.83 2.07
C VAL A 53 14.56 5.89 1.28
N GLY A 54 14.01 7.09 1.15
CA GLY A 54 14.62 8.18 0.38
C GLY A 54 15.85 8.78 1.09
N GLU A 55 16.79 9.32 0.33
CA GLU A 55 17.92 10.11 0.87
C GLU A 55 17.55 11.60 1.09
N ASP A 56 16.30 11.83 1.46
CA ASP A 56 15.72 13.15 1.76
C ASP A 56 15.59 13.40 3.28
N GLU A 57 14.97 14.51 3.65
CA GLU A 57 14.79 14.89 5.06
C GLU A 57 13.96 13.87 5.84
N VAL A 58 12.95 13.24 5.21
CA VAL A 58 12.10 12.24 5.86
C VAL A 58 12.83 10.92 6.06
N GLY A 59 13.52 10.42 5.03
CA GLY A 59 14.35 9.22 5.16
C GLY A 59 15.49 9.42 6.17
N LYS A 60 16.12 10.59 6.20
CA LYS A 60 17.12 10.95 7.23
C LYS A 60 16.51 10.98 8.63
N ALA A 61 15.31 11.55 8.80
CA ALA A 61 14.61 11.57 10.09
C ALA A 61 14.27 10.15 10.57
N PHE A 62 13.79 9.29 9.66
CA PHE A 62 13.52 7.90 9.92
C PHE A 62 14.79 7.13 10.35
N MET A 63 15.87 7.23 9.59
CA MET A 63 17.13 6.57 9.93
C MET A 63 17.69 7.05 11.28
N LYS A 64 17.63 8.37 11.55
CA LYS A 64 18.03 8.92 12.87
C LYS A 64 17.16 8.37 14.01
N ALA A 65 15.88 8.15 13.80
CA ALA A 65 15.00 7.53 14.80
C ALA A 65 15.42 6.08 15.08
N LEU A 66 15.71 5.30 14.03
CA LEU A 66 16.20 3.93 14.18
C LEU A 66 17.57 3.91 14.92
N CYS A 67 18.50 4.83 14.60
CA CYS A 67 19.76 4.97 15.33
C CYS A 67 19.54 5.32 16.82
N ARG A 68 18.57 6.20 17.12
CA ARG A 68 18.20 6.48 18.53
C ARG A 68 17.69 5.25 19.26
N ALA A 69 16.88 4.42 18.58
CA ALA A 69 16.40 3.17 19.16
C ALA A 69 17.55 2.19 19.43
N CYS A 70 18.51 2.03 18.51
CA CYS A 70 19.71 1.22 18.72
C CYS A 70 20.52 1.71 19.93
N LYS A 71 20.73 3.04 20.06
CA LYS A 71 21.41 3.65 21.22
C LYS A 71 20.71 3.36 22.56
N ARG A 72 19.41 3.15 22.57
CA ARG A 72 18.65 2.72 23.76
C ARG A 72 18.76 1.22 24.05
N GLY A 73 19.43 0.45 23.16
CA GLY A 73 19.56 -1.01 23.29
C GLY A 73 18.43 -1.80 22.64
N VAL A 74 17.59 -1.16 21.82
CA VAL A 74 16.52 -1.82 21.07
C VAL A 74 17.12 -2.63 19.92
N ASP A 75 16.69 -3.88 19.75
CA ASP A 75 17.06 -4.72 18.59
C ASP A 75 16.30 -4.25 17.33
N VAL A 76 17.01 -3.62 16.40
CA VAL A 76 16.42 -2.99 15.20
C VAL A 76 16.86 -3.71 13.94
N GLN A 77 15.88 -4.19 13.18
CA GLN A 77 16.09 -4.84 11.89
C GLN A 77 15.28 -4.12 10.80
N LEU A 78 15.99 -3.68 9.75
CA LEU A 78 15.43 -3.03 8.56
C LEU A 78 15.60 -3.94 7.34
N VAL A 79 14.53 -4.14 6.59
CA VAL A 79 14.60 -4.73 5.25
C VAL A 79 14.06 -3.73 4.22
N ILE A 80 14.77 -3.59 3.10
CA ILE A 80 14.35 -2.77 1.95
C ILE A 80 14.30 -3.63 0.69
N ASP A 81 13.51 -3.21 -0.30
CA ASP A 81 13.52 -3.90 -1.60
C ASP A 81 14.72 -3.42 -2.44
N ALA A 82 15.46 -4.35 -3.06
CA ALA A 82 16.68 -4.03 -3.81
C ALA A 82 16.43 -3.17 -5.05
N VAL A 83 15.24 -3.24 -5.62
CA VAL A 83 14.88 -2.46 -6.82
C VAL A 83 14.17 -1.17 -6.44
N GLY A 84 13.34 -1.20 -5.39
CA GLY A 84 12.73 0.02 -4.86
C GLY A 84 13.76 1.00 -4.34
N SER A 85 14.86 0.49 -3.80
CA SER A 85 15.94 1.26 -3.19
C SER A 85 17.22 1.32 -4.03
N ASP A 86 17.15 1.19 -5.35
CA ASP A 86 18.33 1.24 -6.23
C ASP A 86 18.97 2.64 -6.28
N GLU A 87 18.19 3.69 -6.05
CA GLU A 87 18.67 5.07 -5.97
C GLU A 87 19.23 5.45 -4.58
N THR A 88 19.04 4.62 -3.56
CA THR A 88 19.56 4.88 -2.21
C THR A 88 20.89 4.16 -2.03
N PRO A 89 22.03 4.89 -1.87
CA PRO A 89 23.33 4.28 -1.73
C PRO A 89 23.46 3.50 -0.42
N ASP A 90 24.23 2.41 -0.42
CA ASP A 90 24.42 1.57 0.77
C ASP A 90 25.06 2.35 1.94
N GLU A 91 25.86 3.36 1.63
CA GLU A 91 26.49 4.27 2.58
C GLU A 91 25.49 5.03 3.45
N PHE A 92 24.27 5.25 2.95
CA PHE A 92 23.17 5.88 3.68
C PHE A 92 22.82 5.13 4.98
N PHE A 93 23.08 3.82 5.03
CA PHE A 93 22.81 2.96 6.18
C PHE A 93 24.01 2.77 7.12
N ASN A 94 25.18 3.37 6.83
CA ASN A 94 26.40 3.12 7.59
C ASN A 94 26.33 3.60 9.05
N GLU A 95 25.66 4.71 9.36
CA GLU A 95 25.48 5.17 10.74
C GLU A 95 24.62 4.17 11.51
N PHE A 96 23.53 3.68 10.92
CA PHE A 96 22.63 2.70 11.50
C PHE A 96 23.36 1.39 11.86
N LEU A 97 24.23 0.91 10.97
CA LEU A 97 25.08 -0.27 11.23
C LEU A 97 26.05 -0.02 12.40
N ARG A 98 26.69 1.16 12.46
CA ARG A 98 27.61 1.51 13.55
C ARG A 98 26.93 1.58 14.92
N GLU A 99 25.65 1.96 14.94
CA GLU A 99 24.84 2.02 16.15
C GLU A 99 24.23 0.67 16.53
N GLY A 100 24.60 -0.43 15.84
CA GLY A 100 24.17 -1.81 16.17
C GLY A 100 22.90 -2.26 15.46
N GLY A 101 22.35 -1.48 14.55
CA GLY A 101 21.22 -1.88 13.72
C GLY A 101 21.62 -2.91 12.64
N THR A 102 20.68 -3.64 12.14
CA THR A 102 20.90 -4.58 11.02
C THR A 102 19.97 -4.26 9.86
N TRP A 103 20.47 -4.35 8.62
CA TRP A 103 19.65 -4.18 7.45
C TRP A 103 19.97 -5.18 6.34
N HIS A 104 18.97 -5.47 5.51
CA HIS A 104 19.09 -6.40 4.39
C HIS A 104 18.34 -5.89 3.17
N LYS A 105 18.87 -6.20 1.98
CA LYS A 105 18.14 -6.00 0.71
C LYS A 105 17.39 -7.27 0.33
N PHE A 106 16.07 -7.15 0.17
CA PHE A 106 15.27 -8.21 -0.44
C PHE A 106 15.53 -8.19 -1.95
N SER A 107 16.30 -9.17 -2.42
CA SER A 107 16.67 -9.29 -3.83
C SER A 107 16.16 -10.61 -4.40
N ALA A 108 15.10 -10.56 -5.21
CA ALA A 108 14.58 -11.74 -5.88
C ALA A 108 15.56 -12.28 -6.93
N ALA A 109 15.81 -13.59 -6.92
CA ALA A 109 16.66 -14.24 -7.90
C ALA A 109 16.06 -14.16 -9.31
N TRP A 110 16.89 -13.81 -10.27
CA TRP A 110 16.55 -13.74 -11.66
C TRP A 110 16.06 -15.06 -12.24
N SER A 111 14.81 -15.08 -12.67
CA SER A 111 14.44 -15.73 -13.92
C SER A 111 13.79 -14.64 -14.78
N THR A 112 14.06 -14.62 -16.05
CA THR A 112 13.68 -13.59 -17.02
C THR A 112 12.18 -13.31 -17.17
N LYS A 113 11.32 -13.88 -16.31
CA LYS A 113 9.85 -13.81 -16.41
C LYS A 113 9.11 -13.27 -15.19
N ALA A 114 9.75 -13.04 -14.02
CA ALA A 114 9.05 -12.50 -12.85
C ALA A 114 10.02 -11.83 -11.87
N LEU A 115 10.25 -10.55 -12.03
CA LEU A 115 10.83 -9.70 -10.97
C LEU A 115 9.79 -9.56 -9.86
N ILE A 116 9.83 -10.43 -8.86
CA ILE A 116 9.03 -10.28 -7.64
C ILE A 116 9.61 -9.12 -6.87
N ARG A 117 8.76 -8.14 -6.54
CA ARG A 117 9.09 -7.05 -5.62
C ARG A 117 8.48 -7.35 -4.28
N ASN A 118 9.17 -6.96 -3.23
CA ASN A 118 8.52 -6.84 -1.96
C ASN A 118 8.02 -5.40 -1.81
N HIS A 119 6.72 -5.19 -2.08
CA HIS A 119 6.11 -3.87 -2.07
C HIS A 119 5.41 -3.56 -0.73
N GLN A 120 5.64 -4.35 0.29
CA GLN A 120 5.10 -4.13 1.64
C GLN A 120 5.70 -2.88 2.29
N LYS A 121 5.00 -2.30 3.24
CA LYS A 121 5.47 -1.26 4.15
C LYS A 121 4.93 -1.60 5.52
N ILE A 122 5.85 -2.02 6.40
CA ILE A 122 5.54 -2.58 7.72
C ILE A 122 6.50 -1.96 8.73
N LEU A 123 5.96 -1.55 9.86
CA LEU A 123 6.72 -1.21 11.06
C LEU A 123 6.08 -1.94 12.23
N ILE A 124 6.81 -2.81 12.91
CA ILE A 124 6.37 -3.54 14.09
C ILE A 124 7.26 -3.14 15.25
N VAL A 125 6.66 -2.76 16.36
CA VAL A 125 7.36 -2.35 17.58
C VAL A 125 6.90 -3.19 18.74
N ASP A 126 7.87 -3.80 19.42
CA ASP A 126 7.73 -4.62 20.62
C ASP A 126 6.72 -5.78 20.53
N GLY A 127 6.29 -6.13 19.31
CA GLY A 127 5.26 -7.12 19.06
C GLY A 127 3.86 -6.68 19.51
N GLN A 128 3.68 -5.40 19.87
CA GLN A 128 2.43 -4.89 20.39
C GLN A 128 1.78 -3.85 19.45
N HIS A 129 2.58 -3.25 18.58
CA HIS A 129 2.15 -2.20 17.67
C HIS A 129 2.63 -2.50 16.26
N ALA A 130 1.75 -2.40 15.28
CA ALA A 130 2.09 -2.59 13.88
C ALA A 130 1.48 -1.50 13.01
N ILE A 131 2.31 -0.79 12.23
CA ILE A 131 1.85 0.09 11.16
C ILE A 131 2.02 -0.61 9.82
N VAL A 132 0.94 -0.64 9.04
CA VAL A 132 0.98 -0.96 7.61
C VAL A 132 0.49 0.24 6.81
N SER A 133 1.05 0.44 5.59
CA SER A 133 0.77 1.64 4.84
C SER A 133 0.91 1.46 3.33
N GLY A 134 0.46 2.47 2.56
CA GLY A 134 0.79 2.62 1.15
C GLY A 134 2.11 3.37 0.95
N PHE A 135 2.47 4.29 1.85
CA PHE A 135 3.59 5.21 1.73
C PHE A 135 4.96 4.56 1.96
N ASN A 136 5.99 5.14 1.34
CA ASN A 136 7.40 4.87 1.63
C ASN A 136 7.99 5.99 2.50
N MET A 137 9.19 5.79 3.04
CA MET A 137 9.86 6.81 3.86
C MET A 137 10.60 7.81 2.97
N ALA A 138 9.84 8.73 2.38
CA ALA A 138 10.33 9.81 1.51
C ALA A 138 9.42 11.05 1.59
N ALA A 139 9.99 12.24 1.40
CA ALA A 139 9.37 13.54 1.67
C ALA A 139 7.99 13.73 1.01
N GLY A 140 7.83 13.31 -0.23
CA GLY A 140 6.56 13.47 -0.95
C GLY A 140 5.32 12.85 -0.25
N TYR A 141 5.51 11.90 0.66
CA TYR A 141 4.42 11.27 1.41
C TYR A 141 4.06 11.99 2.71
N PHE A 142 4.90 12.90 3.22
CA PHE A 142 4.78 13.43 4.57
C PHE A 142 4.77 14.96 4.66
N ASP A 143 4.96 15.66 3.56
CA ASP A 143 5.02 17.11 3.54
C ASP A 143 3.84 17.72 2.78
N LYS A 144 2.98 18.48 3.49
CA LYS A 144 1.89 19.26 2.89
C LYS A 144 2.39 20.50 2.14
N ALA A 145 3.56 21.01 2.48
CA ALA A 145 4.14 22.18 1.82
C ALA A 145 4.69 21.87 0.41
N GLN A 146 4.91 20.58 0.10
CA GLN A 146 5.26 20.18 -1.26
C GLN A 146 4.16 20.56 -2.25
N PRO A 147 4.51 21.03 -3.46
CA PRO A 147 3.54 21.24 -4.50
C PRO A 147 2.66 20.01 -4.75
N PRO A 148 1.38 20.17 -5.11
CA PRO A 148 0.46 19.05 -5.31
C PRO A 148 0.98 17.97 -6.27
N GLU A 149 1.77 18.35 -7.27
CA GLU A 149 2.44 17.44 -8.21
C GLU A 149 3.56 16.62 -7.59
N ASN A 150 4.09 17.01 -6.43
CA ASN A 150 5.16 16.30 -5.72
C ASN A 150 4.69 15.64 -4.42
N SER A 151 3.41 15.81 -4.06
CA SER A 151 2.84 15.25 -2.84
C SER A 151 1.88 14.11 -3.14
N TRP A 152 1.83 13.14 -2.21
CA TRP A 152 1.02 11.94 -2.33
C TRP A 152 -0.08 11.89 -1.28
N GLU A 153 -1.31 11.66 -1.73
CA GLU A 153 -2.42 11.29 -0.85
C GLU A 153 -2.31 9.82 -0.52
N ASP A 154 -2.12 9.49 0.75
CA ASP A 154 -1.93 8.12 1.23
C ASP A 154 -2.49 7.93 2.65
N MET A 155 -2.40 6.71 3.18
CA MET A 155 -2.87 6.35 4.51
C MET A 155 -1.96 5.33 5.18
N GLY A 156 -1.78 5.48 6.51
CA GLY A 156 -1.25 4.45 7.40
C GLY A 156 -2.31 3.93 8.35
N VAL A 157 -2.19 2.66 8.73
CA VAL A 157 -3.04 2.02 9.72
C VAL A 157 -2.17 1.49 10.84
N LEU A 158 -2.41 1.92 12.06
CA LEU A 158 -1.81 1.37 13.28
C LEU A 158 -2.80 0.40 13.91
N VAL A 159 -2.33 -0.81 14.15
CA VAL A 159 -2.99 -1.81 14.98
C VAL A 159 -2.16 -1.97 16.25
N SER A 160 -2.77 -1.77 17.41
CA SER A 160 -2.16 -1.94 18.74
C SER A 160 -2.92 -3.00 19.49
N GLY A 161 -2.26 -4.08 19.85
CA GLY A 161 -2.88 -5.22 20.54
C GLY A 161 -2.29 -6.57 20.12
N PRO A 162 -2.93 -7.67 20.49
CA PRO A 162 -2.39 -9.03 20.29
C PRO A 162 -2.18 -9.37 18.82
N ASP A 163 -3.01 -8.85 17.89
CA ASP A 163 -2.86 -9.18 16.48
C ASP A 163 -1.61 -8.54 15.84
N ALA A 164 -1.05 -7.46 16.41
CA ALA A 164 0.22 -6.91 15.95
C ALA A 164 1.37 -7.94 16.09
N CYS A 165 1.34 -8.79 17.13
CA CYS A 165 2.34 -9.83 17.36
C CYS A 165 2.40 -10.88 16.24
N GLN A 166 1.31 -11.15 15.57
CA GLN A 166 1.26 -12.12 14.47
C GLN A 166 2.21 -11.73 13.31
N LEU A 167 2.40 -10.42 13.08
CA LEU A 167 3.34 -9.95 12.08
C LEU A 167 4.80 -10.20 12.45
N CYS A 168 5.14 -10.38 13.71
CA CYS A 168 6.50 -10.75 14.12
C CYS A 168 6.92 -12.09 13.52
N ASP A 169 6.08 -13.12 13.63
CA ASP A 169 6.33 -14.44 13.03
C ASP A 169 6.43 -14.36 11.49
N TYR A 170 5.58 -13.54 10.87
CA TYR A 170 5.68 -13.28 9.45
C TYR A 170 7.03 -12.64 9.07
N TYR A 171 7.43 -11.59 9.81
CA TYR A 171 8.66 -10.85 9.55
C TYR A 171 9.90 -11.72 9.73
N GLU A 172 9.97 -12.53 10.77
CA GLU A 172 11.10 -13.44 10.99
C GLU A 172 11.26 -14.43 9.82
N LYS A 173 10.17 -14.98 9.32
CA LYS A 173 10.19 -15.82 8.11
C LYS A 173 10.59 -15.05 6.85
N LEU A 174 10.17 -13.79 6.73
CA LEU A 174 10.53 -12.92 5.62
C LEU A 174 12.01 -12.59 5.63
N ILE A 175 12.59 -12.24 6.80
CA ILE A 175 14.01 -11.89 6.91
C ILE A 175 14.92 -13.10 6.63
N GLU A 176 14.53 -14.30 7.03
CA GLU A 176 15.26 -15.52 6.66
C GLU A 176 15.35 -15.73 5.15
N ILE A 177 14.31 -15.32 4.42
CA ILE A 177 14.32 -15.31 2.96
C ILE A 177 15.21 -14.16 2.43
N ALA A 178 15.12 -12.97 3.03
CA ALA A 178 15.88 -11.79 2.60
C ALA A 178 17.39 -11.94 2.83
N LYS A 179 17.82 -12.66 3.86
CA LYS A 179 19.25 -12.99 4.13
C LYS A 179 19.88 -13.89 3.04
N GLN A 180 19.08 -14.54 2.21
CA GLN A 180 19.63 -15.37 1.11
C GLN A 180 20.26 -14.47 0.04
N LYS A 181 21.41 -14.86 -0.49
CA LYS A 181 22.06 -14.14 -1.63
C LYS A 181 21.12 -13.94 -2.81
N LYS A 182 20.18 -14.84 -3.00
CA LYS A 182 19.13 -14.79 -4.05
C LYS A 182 17.85 -15.38 -3.49
N VAL A 183 16.83 -14.56 -3.34
CA VAL A 183 15.48 -14.99 -2.94
C VAL A 183 14.87 -15.86 -4.05
N ARG A 184 14.46 -17.07 -3.70
CA ARG A 184 13.86 -18.02 -4.65
C ARG A 184 12.35 -17.90 -4.65
N LEU A 185 11.73 -17.90 -5.83
CA LEU A 185 10.26 -17.86 -5.99
C LEU A 185 9.54 -18.93 -5.17
N ARG A 186 10.12 -20.12 -5.04
CA ARG A 186 9.52 -21.21 -4.25
C ARG A 186 9.42 -20.88 -2.75
N ASP A 187 10.42 -20.15 -2.22
CA ASP A 187 10.47 -19.82 -0.78
C ASP A 187 9.45 -18.71 -0.48
N VAL A 188 9.32 -17.73 -1.36
CA VAL A 188 8.27 -16.70 -1.30
C VAL A 188 6.87 -17.34 -1.41
N ARG A 189 6.67 -18.27 -2.35
CA ARG A 189 5.38 -18.98 -2.49
C ARG A 189 5.07 -19.82 -1.26
N ARG A 190 6.09 -20.44 -0.65
CA ARG A 190 5.94 -21.23 0.59
C ARG A 190 5.51 -20.29 1.73
N LEU A 191 6.20 -19.16 1.93
CA LEU A 191 5.83 -18.16 2.92
C LEU A 191 4.35 -17.75 2.75
N VAL A 192 3.96 -17.25 1.58
CA VAL A 192 2.59 -16.78 1.30
C VAL A 192 1.53 -17.88 1.45
N ARG A 193 1.87 -19.14 1.17
CA ARG A 193 0.94 -20.27 1.27
C ARG A 193 0.73 -20.74 2.70
N HIS A 194 1.78 -20.75 3.49
CA HIS A 194 1.79 -21.41 4.81
C HIS A 194 1.70 -20.43 5.97
N TRP A 195 1.96 -19.14 5.74
CA TRP A 195 1.69 -18.16 6.77
C TRP A 195 0.24 -17.67 6.66
N HIS A 196 -0.47 -17.80 7.74
CA HIS A 196 -1.81 -17.29 7.92
C HIS A 196 -1.84 -16.61 9.30
N GLY A 197 -2.28 -15.36 9.35
CA GLY A 197 -2.70 -14.73 10.58
C GLY A 197 -3.93 -15.45 11.15
N ASP A 198 -4.21 -15.23 12.41
CA ASP A 198 -5.43 -15.68 13.02
C ASP A 198 -6.63 -15.05 12.33
N LYS A 199 -7.77 -15.74 12.37
CA LYS A 199 -9.01 -15.23 11.83
C LYS A 199 -9.73 -14.51 12.96
N GLY A 200 -10.02 -13.25 12.74
CA GLY A 200 -10.73 -12.38 13.66
C GLY A 200 -11.35 -11.21 12.91
N GLU A 201 -11.78 -10.22 13.64
CA GLU A 201 -12.22 -8.94 13.08
C GLU A 201 -11.04 -8.12 12.55
N VAL A 202 -9.82 -8.34 13.09
CA VAL A 202 -8.55 -7.87 12.52
C VAL A 202 -7.82 -9.06 11.89
N GLU A 203 -7.58 -9.02 10.59
CA GLU A 203 -6.93 -10.11 9.84
C GLU A 203 -5.81 -9.57 8.94
N TRP A 204 -4.60 -10.10 9.07
CA TRP A 204 -3.51 -9.77 8.15
C TRP A 204 -3.59 -10.62 6.89
N THR A 205 -3.63 -9.97 5.74
CA THR A 205 -3.74 -10.66 4.45
C THR A 205 -2.52 -10.38 3.58
N ILE A 206 -1.77 -11.44 3.27
CA ILE A 206 -0.55 -11.34 2.47
C ILE A 206 -0.86 -11.63 1.00
N GLY A 207 -0.44 -10.69 0.14
CA GLY A 207 -0.36 -10.86 -1.31
C GLY A 207 0.96 -11.50 -1.72
N GLY A 208 0.99 -12.23 -2.82
CA GLY A 208 2.22 -12.83 -3.32
C GLY A 208 2.04 -13.59 -4.62
N PRO A 209 3.13 -14.20 -5.13
CA PRO A 209 3.13 -14.87 -6.42
C PRO A 209 2.10 -15.98 -6.51
N GLY A 210 1.07 -15.79 -7.36
CA GLY A 210 0.01 -16.75 -7.59
C GLY A 210 -1.39 -16.15 -7.55
N ARG A 211 -2.34 -16.86 -8.18
CA ARG A 211 -3.73 -16.37 -8.32
C ARG A 211 -4.59 -16.52 -7.05
N LEU A 212 -4.09 -17.18 -6.02
CA LEU A 212 -4.83 -17.57 -4.82
C LEU A 212 -4.11 -17.18 -3.53
N SER A 213 -3.37 -16.05 -3.54
CA SER A 213 -2.82 -15.50 -2.30
C SER A 213 -3.94 -15.20 -1.29
N PRO A 214 -3.66 -15.22 0.02
CA PRO A 214 -4.65 -14.89 1.06
C PRO A 214 -5.37 -13.59 0.77
N TRP A 215 -4.65 -12.51 0.45
CA TRP A 215 -5.21 -11.22 0.07
C TRP A 215 -6.25 -11.33 -1.05
N VAL A 216 -5.88 -11.94 -2.19
CA VAL A 216 -6.78 -12.03 -3.34
C VAL A 216 -8.00 -12.92 -3.04
N ARG A 217 -7.84 -13.95 -2.22
CA ARG A 217 -8.96 -14.81 -1.79
C ARG A 217 -9.93 -14.05 -0.90
N SER A 218 -9.41 -13.32 0.11
CA SER A 218 -10.21 -12.52 1.04
C SER A 218 -11.00 -11.45 0.28
N LEU A 219 -10.33 -10.64 -0.55
CA LEU A 219 -10.97 -9.63 -1.38
C LEU A 219 -12.08 -10.22 -2.29
N LYS A 220 -11.80 -11.34 -2.95
CA LYS A 220 -12.80 -11.99 -3.83
C LYS A 220 -14.00 -12.50 -3.06
N ARG A 221 -13.78 -13.09 -1.87
CA ARG A 221 -14.84 -13.58 -0.98
C ARG A 221 -15.78 -12.46 -0.58
N ASP A 222 -15.22 -11.33 -0.14
CA ASP A 222 -16.02 -10.24 0.39
C ASP A 222 -16.71 -9.44 -0.73
N LEU A 223 -16.06 -9.22 -1.88
CA LEU A 223 -16.72 -8.69 -3.08
C LEU A 223 -17.87 -9.57 -3.61
N GLU A 224 -17.77 -10.89 -3.46
CA GLU A 224 -18.85 -11.79 -3.92
C GLU A 224 -20.11 -11.65 -3.08
N LYS A 225 -20.00 -11.30 -1.80
CA LYS A 225 -21.12 -11.13 -0.86
C LYS A 225 -21.61 -9.69 -0.75
N GLY A 226 -20.69 -8.72 -0.91
CA GLY A 226 -20.89 -7.30 -0.64
C GLY A 226 -22.03 -6.65 -1.42
N LYS A 227 -22.65 -5.65 -0.79
CA LYS A 227 -23.72 -4.81 -1.34
C LYS A 227 -23.25 -3.37 -1.55
N GLN A 228 -22.31 -2.89 -0.74
CA GLN A 228 -21.72 -1.56 -0.85
C GLN A 228 -20.20 -1.67 -0.98
N LEU A 229 -19.65 -1.03 -2.01
CA LEU A 229 -18.21 -0.96 -2.27
C LEU A 229 -17.82 0.50 -2.41
N ASP A 230 -16.82 0.93 -1.63
CA ASP A 230 -16.05 2.14 -1.83
C ASP A 230 -14.58 1.76 -1.95
N MET A 231 -13.91 2.11 -3.04
CA MET A 231 -12.53 1.72 -3.30
C MET A 231 -11.70 2.92 -3.71
N VAL A 232 -10.57 3.11 -3.05
CA VAL A 232 -9.53 4.07 -3.44
C VAL A 232 -8.35 3.30 -3.99
N ALA A 233 -7.94 3.59 -5.22
CA ALA A 233 -6.85 2.88 -5.86
C ALA A 233 -5.95 3.83 -6.67
N ALA A 234 -4.68 3.87 -6.31
CA ALA A 234 -3.66 4.62 -7.05
C ALA A 234 -3.48 4.08 -8.48
N TYR A 235 -3.32 2.77 -8.59
CA TYR A 235 -3.23 2.07 -9.87
C TYR A 235 -4.34 1.03 -9.96
N PHE A 236 -5.11 1.10 -11.06
CA PHE A 236 -6.29 0.27 -11.24
C PHE A 236 -6.32 -0.37 -12.63
N SER A 237 -5.88 -1.60 -12.69
CA SER A 237 -5.98 -2.46 -13.90
C SER A 237 -6.21 -3.91 -13.50
N PRO A 238 -7.25 -4.19 -12.69
CA PRO A 238 -7.51 -5.53 -12.20
C PRO A 238 -7.96 -6.45 -13.34
N GLY A 239 -7.67 -7.73 -13.21
CA GLY A 239 -8.15 -8.73 -14.14
C GLY A 239 -9.68 -8.85 -14.16
N ARG A 240 -10.21 -9.47 -15.24
CA ARG A 240 -11.66 -9.63 -15.48
C ARG A 240 -12.45 -10.19 -14.29
N GLY A 241 -11.82 -11.03 -13.46
CA GLY A 241 -12.47 -11.63 -12.29
C GLY A 241 -12.84 -10.63 -11.20
N ILE A 242 -11.99 -9.66 -10.90
CA ILE A 242 -12.28 -8.57 -9.96
C ILE A 242 -13.29 -7.60 -10.58
N MET A 243 -13.09 -7.19 -11.84
CA MET A 243 -14.03 -6.31 -12.56
C MET A 243 -15.47 -6.83 -12.54
N ARG A 244 -15.67 -8.14 -12.75
CA ARG A 244 -16.99 -8.75 -12.68
C ARG A 244 -17.60 -8.68 -11.28
N ARG A 245 -16.79 -8.81 -10.22
CA ARG A 245 -17.24 -8.73 -8.83
C ARG A 245 -17.65 -7.32 -8.45
N ILE A 246 -16.86 -6.32 -8.83
CA ILE A 246 -17.22 -4.90 -8.66
C ILE A 246 -18.58 -4.64 -9.33
N ALA A 247 -18.74 -5.08 -10.57
CA ALA A 247 -20.01 -4.94 -11.30
C ALA A 247 -21.18 -5.72 -10.66
N LYS A 248 -20.91 -6.82 -9.94
CA LYS A 248 -21.94 -7.54 -9.17
C LYS A 248 -22.36 -6.74 -7.94
N VAL A 249 -21.40 -6.14 -7.20
CA VAL A 249 -21.72 -5.27 -6.07
C VAL A 249 -22.56 -4.09 -6.55
N ALA A 250 -22.16 -3.39 -7.61
CA ALA A 250 -22.91 -2.27 -8.19
C ALA A 250 -24.35 -2.61 -8.57
N ARG A 251 -24.63 -3.87 -8.97
CA ARG A 251 -25.99 -4.34 -9.29
C ARG A 251 -26.82 -4.70 -8.06
N ARG A 252 -26.18 -5.09 -6.96
CA ARG A 252 -26.87 -5.44 -5.71
C ARG A 252 -27.15 -4.23 -4.84
N GLY A 253 -26.35 -3.17 -4.99
CA GLY A 253 -26.44 -1.96 -4.21
C GLY A 253 -25.61 -0.84 -4.83
N LYS A 254 -24.47 -0.47 -4.24
CA LYS A 254 -23.65 0.66 -4.68
C LYS A 254 -22.20 0.25 -4.85
N ALA A 255 -21.54 0.73 -5.91
CA ALA A 255 -20.09 0.63 -6.06
C ALA A 255 -19.52 1.97 -6.53
N ARG A 256 -18.52 2.49 -5.81
CA ARG A 256 -17.82 3.73 -6.09
C ARG A 256 -16.31 3.49 -6.11
N LEU A 257 -15.63 4.07 -7.08
CA LEU A 257 -14.18 4.03 -7.23
C LEU A 257 -13.62 5.45 -7.25
N ILE A 258 -12.63 5.71 -6.40
CA ILE A 258 -11.78 6.90 -6.46
C ILE A 258 -10.44 6.48 -7.06
N LEU A 259 -10.14 6.95 -8.24
CA LEU A 259 -8.96 6.59 -9.02
C LEU A 259 -8.05 7.80 -9.19
N ALA A 260 -6.77 7.58 -9.51
CA ALA A 260 -5.83 8.67 -9.70
C ALA A 260 -6.18 9.52 -10.93
N GLY A 261 -6.45 10.81 -10.73
CA GLY A 261 -6.51 11.80 -11.80
C GLY A 261 -5.11 12.36 -12.15
N LYS A 262 -4.18 12.30 -11.18
CA LYS A 262 -2.76 12.66 -11.31
C LYS A 262 -1.87 11.56 -10.77
N THR A 263 -0.76 11.28 -11.45
CA THR A 263 0.25 10.30 -11.07
C THR A 263 1.58 10.63 -11.72
N ASP A 264 2.66 10.06 -11.21
CA ASP A 264 3.99 10.03 -11.82
C ASP A 264 4.05 9.23 -13.14
N HIS A 265 3.11 8.33 -13.36
CA HIS A 265 3.07 7.43 -14.51
C HIS A 265 1.78 7.59 -15.33
N GLN A 266 1.77 8.49 -16.33
CA GLN A 266 0.61 8.75 -17.18
C GLN A 266 0.02 7.50 -17.85
N ILE A 267 0.86 6.51 -18.15
CA ILE A 267 0.42 5.23 -18.74
C ILE A 267 -0.56 4.47 -17.83
N THR A 268 -0.46 4.64 -16.50
CA THR A 268 -1.37 3.98 -15.55
C THR A 268 -2.76 4.63 -15.56
N ILE A 269 -2.83 5.95 -15.78
CA ILE A 269 -4.10 6.67 -16.00
C ILE A 269 -4.75 6.17 -17.30
N ALA A 270 -3.99 6.08 -18.38
CA ALA A 270 -4.51 5.56 -19.64
C ALA A 270 -5.04 4.11 -19.50
N ALA A 271 -4.32 3.28 -18.74
CA ALA A 271 -4.72 1.90 -18.48
C ALA A 271 -6.03 1.81 -17.68
N HIS A 272 -6.19 2.57 -16.59
CA HIS A 272 -7.44 2.49 -15.82
C HIS A 272 -8.64 3.07 -16.59
N ARG A 273 -8.45 4.14 -17.38
CA ARG A 273 -9.50 4.72 -18.22
C ARG A 273 -10.07 3.74 -19.25
N LEU A 274 -9.32 2.71 -19.65
CA LEU A 274 -9.85 1.64 -20.48
C LEU A 274 -10.98 0.86 -19.76
N THR A 275 -10.90 0.73 -18.44
CA THR A 275 -11.87 -0.03 -17.64
C THR A 275 -13.17 0.73 -17.40
N HIS A 276 -13.18 2.08 -17.53
CA HIS A 276 -14.32 2.94 -17.23
C HIS A 276 -15.57 2.55 -18.00
N GLY A 277 -15.48 2.36 -19.32
CA GLY A 277 -16.62 2.02 -20.15
C GLY A 277 -17.32 0.70 -19.73
N TYR A 278 -16.56 -0.28 -19.21
CA TYR A 278 -17.13 -1.52 -18.67
C TYR A 278 -17.88 -1.29 -17.37
N LEU A 279 -17.32 -0.49 -16.46
CA LEU A 279 -17.83 -0.24 -15.11
C LEU A 279 -19.02 0.73 -15.13
N LEU A 280 -18.93 1.84 -15.88
CA LEU A 280 -20.01 2.82 -16.04
C LEU A 280 -21.28 2.19 -16.62
N LYS A 281 -21.16 1.29 -17.61
CA LYS A 281 -22.29 0.50 -18.15
C LYS A 281 -22.95 -0.39 -17.09
N ARG A 282 -22.30 -0.61 -15.94
CA ARG A 282 -22.74 -1.46 -14.85
C ARG A 282 -23.05 -0.72 -13.57
N LYS A 283 -23.32 0.59 -13.70
CA LYS A 283 -23.71 1.49 -12.60
C LYS A 283 -22.67 1.62 -11.49
N THR A 284 -21.38 1.54 -11.85
CA THR A 284 -20.28 1.86 -10.93
C THR A 284 -19.99 3.35 -11.05
N ASP A 285 -19.99 4.09 -9.94
CA ASP A 285 -19.60 5.49 -9.89
C ASP A 285 -18.06 5.57 -9.92
N ILE A 286 -17.52 6.41 -10.77
CA ILE A 286 -16.07 6.59 -10.93
C ILE A 286 -15.72 8.06 -10.75
N TYR A 287 -14.71 8.30 -9.92
CA TYR A 287 -14.16 9.62 -9.61
C TYR A 287 -12.67 9.62 -9.89
N GLU A 288 -12.15 10.66 -10.55
CA GLU A 288 -10.72 10.90 -10.75
C GLU A 288 -10.23 11.99 -9.79
N TYR A 289 -9.47 11.60 -8.76
CA TYR A 289 -8.94 12.49 -7.73
C TYR A 289 -7.93 13.47 -8.29
N GLN A 290 -8.12 14.78 -8.04
CA GLN A 290 -7.36 15.84 -8.67
C GLN A 290 -6.38 16.61 -7.77
N PRO A 291 -6.63 16.74 -6.43
CA PRO A 291 -5.84 17.67 -5.62
C PRO A 291 -4.35 17.35 -5.59
N ARG A 292 -4.00 16.06 -5.46
CA ARG A 292 -2.61 15.56 -5.37
C ARG A 292 -2.45 14.26 -6.14
N ARG A 293 -1.23 13.74 -6.22
CA ARG A 293 -1.00 12.37 -6.70
C ARG A 293 -1.65 11.39 -5.73
N LEU A 294 -2.49 10.52 -6.23
CA LEU A 294 -3.14 9.48 -5.41
C LEU A 294 -2.23 8.27 -5.25
N HIS A 295 -1.95 7.88 -4.00
CA HIS A 295 -1.20 6.65 -3.70
C HIS A 295 -1.88 5.77 -2.65
N MET A 296 -2.99 6.20 -2.06
CA MET A 296 -3.79 5.44 -1.11
C MET A 296 -4.35 4.16 -1.73
N LYS A 297 -4.31 3.06 -0.97
CA LYS A 297 -4.88 1.77 -1.32
C LYS A 297 -5.82 1.35 -0.21
N CYS A 298 -7.12 1.56 -0.46
CA CYS A 298 -8.16 1.27 0.51
C CYS A 298 -9.40 0.69 -0.18
N VAL A 299 -10.02 -0.29 0.44
CA VAL A 299 -11.27 -0.88 -0.04
C VAL A 299 -12.21 -1.05 1.13
N VAL A 300 -13.41 -0.51 1.03
CA VAL A 300 -14.47 -0.69 2.04
C VAL A 300 -15.59 -1.49 1.39
N ILE A 301 -15.91 -2.65 1.94
CA ILE A 301 -16.98 -3.54 1.49
C ILE A 301 -17.92 -3.78 2.67
N ASP A 302 -19.13 -3.26 2.60
CA ASP A 302 -20.07 -3.25 3.74
C ASP A 302 -19.35 -2.74 5.01
N ASP A 303 -19.21 -3.51 6.07
CA ASP A 303 -18.54 -3.12 7.33
C ASP A 303 -17.06 -3.53 7.39
N ILE A 304 -16.46 -3.90 6.26
CA ILE A 304 -15.09 -4.38 6.18
C ILE A 304 -14.19 -3.33 5.52
N VAL A 305 -13.10 -2.93 6.18
CA VAL A 305 -12.06 -2.07 5.65
C VAL A 305 -10.83 -2.91 5.30
N TYR A 306 -10.31 -2.75 4.11
CA TYR A 306 -8.97 -3.20 3.70
C TYR A 306 -8.08 -1.99 3.47
N ALA A 307 -6.89 -1.97 4.09
CA ALA A 307 -5.90 -0.92 3.88
C ALA A 307 -4.48 -1.50 3.90
N GLY A 308 -3.55 -0.89 3.16
CA GLY A 308 -2.15 -1.35 3.12
C GLY A 308 -1.43 -1.02 1.81
N SER A 309 -0.59 -1.94 1.33
CA SER A 309 0.36 -1.66 0.25
C SER A 309 -0.13 -2.01 -1.15
N SER A 310 -1.18 -2.84 -1.29
CA SER A 310 -1.54 -3.46 -2.57
C SER A 310 -2.30 -2.54 -3.51
N ASN A 311 -1.71 -2.22 -4.64
CA ASN A 311 -2.45 -1.62 -5.75
C ASN A 311 -3.49 -2.61 -6.31
N MET A 312 -4.48 -2.08 -7.03
CA MET A 312 -5.50 -2.88 -7.70
C MET A 312 -5.10 -3.17 -9.16
N ASP A 313 -3.88 -3.67 -9.35
CA ASP A 313 -3.34 -4.08 -10.65
C ASP A 313 -2.89 -5.55 -10.65
N ALA A 314 -2.63 -6.10 -11.84
CA ALA A 314 -2.28 -7.51 -11.97
C ALA A 314 -0.96 -7.86 -11.25
N ARG A 315 -0.03 -6.92 -11.17
CA ARG A 315 1.27 -7.14 -10.54
C ARG A 315 1.14 -7.22 -9.01
N SER A 316 0.46 -6.27 -8.39
CA SER A 316 0.21 -6.27 -6.94
C SER A 316 -0.69 -7.44 -6.52
N LEU A 317 -1.66 -7.81 -7.34
CA LEU A 317 -2.58 -8.90 -7.00
C LEU A 317 -1.96 -10.30 -7.16
N PHE A 318 -0.97 -10.49 -8.08
CA PHE A 318 -0.54 -11.85 -8.47
C PHE A 318 0.97 -12.09 -8.51
N VAL A 319 1.80 -11.07 -8.29
CA VAL A 319 3.26 -11.17 -8.45
C VAL A 319 4.01 -10.65 -7.23
N ASN A 320 3.75 -9.40 -6.81
CA ASN A 320 4.46 -8.78 -5.71
C ASN A 320 4.08 -9.39 -4.35
N LEU A 321 5.02 -9.31 -3.39
CA LEU A 321 4.66 -9.40 -1.99
C LEU A 321 3.96 -8.10 -1.58
N GLU A 322 2.77 -8.24 -1.05
CA GLU A 322 1.93 -7.15 -0.55
C GLU A 322 1.38 -7.50 0.82
N ILE A 323 0.96 -6.49 1.57
CA ILE A 323 0.26 -6.66 2.83
C ILE A 323 -0.97 -5.75 2.88
N MET A 324 -2.09 -6.31 3.32
CA MET A 324 -3.30 -5.56 3.64
C MET A 324 -3.79 -6.00 5.02
N VAL A 325 -4.19 -5.05 5.84
CA VAL A 325 -5.01 -5.36 7.02
C VAL A 325 -6.48 -5.37 6.61
N ARG A 326 -7.21 -6.37 7.02
CA ARG A 326 -8.68 -6.47 6.94
C ARG A 326 -9.23 -6.19 8.33
N ILE A 327 -10.13 -5.24 8.44
CA ILE A 327 -10.76 -4.83 9.69
C ILE A 327 -12.26 -4.91 9.49
N GLU A 328 -12.93 -5.72 10.30
CA GLU A 328 -14.39 -5.84 10.29
C GLU A 328 -14.96 -5.01 11.46
N SER A 329 -15.37 -3.78 11.16
CA SER A 329 -15.94 -2.83 12.13
C SER A 329 -16.82 -1.83 11.39
N PRO A 330 -18.11 -1.73 11.75
CA PRO A 330 -19.03 -0.74 11.20
C PRO A 330 -18.54 0.70 11.39
N GLU A 331 -17.99 1.02 12.57
CA GLU A 331 -17.51 2.35 12.94
C GLU A 331 -16.27 2.74 12.10
N ALA A 332 -15.30 1.83 11.98
CA ALA A 332 -14.12 2.05 11.14
C ALA A 332 -14.52 2.21 9.66
N ALA A 333 -15.45 1.39 9.19
CA ALA A 333 -15.95 1.47 7.82
C ALA A 333 -16.68 2.79 7.55
N ALA A 334 -17.50 3.27 8.49
CA ALA A 334 -18.19 4.57 8.39
C ALA A 334 -17.18 5.72 8.34
N HIS A 335 -16.18 5.73 9.23
CA HIS A 335 -15.12 6.75 9.26
C HIS A 335 -14.34 6.82 7.94
N ILE A 336 -13.97 5.66 7.38
CA ILE A 336 -13.25 5.63 6.10
C ILE A 336 -14.15 6.10 4.96
N ARG A 337 -15.46 5.80 4.98
CA ARG A 337 -16.40 6.31 3.97
C ARG A 337 -16.53 7.83 4.00
N GLU A 338 -16.56 8.45 5.20
CA GLU A 338 -16.55 9.92 5.32
C GLU A 338 -15.29 10.53 4.66
N ARG A 339 -14.13 9.88 4.81
CA ARG A 339 -12.92 10.32 4.09
C ARG A 339 -13.07 10.16 2.58
N ILE A 340 -13.61 9.05 2.12
CA ILE A 340 -13.85 8.79 0.69
C ILE A 340 -14.90 9.76 0.12
N ASP A 341 -15.91 10.16 0.90
CA ASP A 341 -16.89 11.18 0.50
C ASP A 341 -16.21 12.53 0.23
N ARG A 342 -15.36 12.99 1.14
CA ARG A 342 -14.55 14.20 0.94
C ARG A 342 -13.64 14.11 -0.30
N MET A 343 -13.00 12.96 -0.51
CA MET A 343 -12.18 12.74 -1.71
C MET A 343 -13.03 12.77 -2.99
N ALA A 344 -14.25 12.27 -2.97
CA ALA A 344 -15.16 12.34 -4.13
C ALA A 344 -15.57 13.77 -4.46
N GLU A 345 -15.81 14.62 -3.44
CA GLU A 345 -16.12 16.05 -3.62
C GLU A 345 -14.98 16.80 -4.33
N GLU A 346 -13.73 16.42 -4.07
CA GLU A 346 -12.52 16.99 -4.67
C GLU A 346 -12.13 16.34 -6.01
N SER A 347 -12.94 15.40 -6.51
CA SER A 347 -12.66 14.60 -7.70
C SER A 347 -13.54 14.98 -8.88
N ILE A 348 -13.05 14.69 -10.09
CA ILE A 348 -13.89 14.74 -11.28
C ILE A 348 -14.77 13.49 -11.33
N HIS A 349 -16.09 13.66 -11.25
CA HIS A 349 -17.04 12.55 -11.47
C HIS A 349 -17.06 12.18 -12.96
N VAL A 350 -16.60 10.98 -13.29
CA VAL A 350 -16.53 10.48 -14.67
C VAL A 350 -17.90 9.94 -15.07
N THR A 351 -18.68 10.78 -15.74
CA THR A 351 -19.95 10.38 -16.34
C THR A 351 -19.73 9.58 -17.63
N LYS A 352 -20.79 8.89 -18.10
CA LYS A 352 -20.75 8.23 -19.40
C LYS A 352 -20.49 9.23 -20.54
N GLN A 353 -21.06 10.42 -20.45
CA GLN A 353 -20.83 11.49 -21.44
C GLN A 353 -19.36 11.88 -21.49
N ILE A 354 -18.74 12.25 -20.36
CA ILE A 354 -17.31 12.58 -20.27
C ILE A 354 -16.43 11.46 -20.79
N HIS A 355 -16.78 10.20 -20.46
CA HIS A 355 -16.04 9.05 -20.96
C HIS A 355 -16.12 8.92 -22.48
N ASP A 356 -17.31 9.06 -23.08
CA ASP A 356 -17.55 8.87 -24.51
C ASP A 356 -16.89 10.01 -25.32
N GLU A 357 -16.96 11.28 -24.86
CA GLU A 357 -16.27 12.42 -25.45
C GLU A 357 -14.75 12.24 -25.52
N ASN A 358 -14.17 11.63 -24.48
CA ASN A 358 -12.73 11.39 -24.37
C ASN A 358 -12.27 10.02 -24.89
N ASN A 359 -13.14 9.27 -25.62
CA ASN A 359 -12.88 7.88 -25.99
C ASN A 359 -12.88 7.65 -27.52
N GLY A 360 -12.27 8.55 -28.27
CA GLY A 360 -12.09 8.43 -29.73
C GLY A 360 -11.27 7.16 -30.11
N PHE A 361 -11.29 6.81 -31.40
CA PHE A 361 -10.68 5.57 -31.91
C PHE A 361 -9.19 5.43 -31.53
N PHE A 362 -8.37 6.47 -31.78
CA PHE A 362 -6.94 6.44 -31.43
C PHE A 362 -6.69 6.40 -29.94
N THR A 363 -7.49 7.11 -29.14
CA THR A 363 -7.43 7.08 -27.67
C THR A 363 -7.72 5.67 -27.13
N ARG A 364 -8.66 4.95 -27.73
CA ARG A 364 -8.96 3.55 -27.36
C ARG A 364 -7.81 2.61 -27.67
N ILE A 365 -7.15 2.77 -28.81
CA ILE A 365 -5.95 1.98 -29.16
C ILE A 365 -4.85 2.26 -28.13
N TYR A 366 -4.53 3.54 -27.87
CA TYR A 366 -3.53 3.93 -26.88
C TYR A 366 -3.83 3.35 -25.49
N ARG A 367 -5.07 3.50 -25.00
CA ARG A 367 -5.49 2.93 -23.70
C ARG A 367 -5.40 1.41 -23.68
N SER A 368 -5.68 0.73 -24.78
CA SER A 368 -5.56 -0.72 -24.87
C SER A 368 -4.11 -1.18 -24.81
N VAL A 369 -3.20 -0.49 -25.48
CA VAL A 369 -1.77 -0.72 -25.40
C VAL A 369 -1.26 -0.43 -23.98
N ALA A 370 -1.65 0.70 -23.39
CA ALA A 370 -1.31 1.07 -22.03
C ALA A 370 -1.76 0.00 -21.01
N TYR A 371 -3.01 -0.45 -21.13
CA TYR A 371 -3.54 -1.52 -20.27
C TYR A 371 -2.75 -2.82 -20.43
N PHE A 372 -2.43 -3.22 -21.67
CA PHE A 372 -1.62 -4.40 -21.93
C PHE A 372 -0.22 -4.26 -21.31
N LEU A 373 0.44 -3.12 -21.48
CA LEU A 373 1.77 -2.87 -20.90
C LEU A 373 1.74 -2.91 -19.38
N VAL A 374 0.81 -2.19 -18.73
CA VAL A 374 0.69 -2.15 -17.27
C VAL A 374 0.27 -3.51 -16.69
N SER A 375 -0.54 -4.28 -17.41
CA SER A 375 -1.00 -5.59 -16.93
C SER A 375 -0.04 -6.74 -17.19
N THR A 376 0.89 -6.60 -18.14
CA THR A 376 1.79 -7.68 -18.61
C THR A 376 3.28 -7.39 -18.46
N MET A 377 3.69 -6.12 -18.54
CA MET A 377 5.10 -5.72 -18.51
C MET A 377 5.51 -5.10 -17.18
N ASP A 378 6.80 -5.18 -16.87
CA ASP A 378 7.39 -4.59 -15.66
C ASP A 378 7.40 -3.06 -15.74
N LYS A 379 7.18 -2.40 -14.58
CA LYS A 379 7.29 -0.94 -14.43
C LYS A 379 8.64 -0.37 -14.91
N THR A 380 9.72 -1.15 -14.84
CA THR A 380 11.05 -0.76 -15.35
C THR A 380 11.08 -0.52 -16.85
N VAL A 381 10.25 -1.22 -17.62
CA VAL A 381 10.14 -1.00 -19.06
C VAL A 381 9.26 0.21 -19.38
N SER A 382 8.22 0.48 -18.57
CA SER A 382 7.36 1.64 -18.78
C SER A 382 7.98 2.95 -18.31
N GLY A 383 8.88 2.95 -17.30
CA GLY A 383 9.62 4.12 -16.84
C GLY A 383 10.66 4.64 -17.85
N GLY A 384 11.17 3.75 -18.75
CA GLY A 384 12.09 4.13 -19.83
C GLY A 384 11.42 4.83 -21.02
N ILE A 385 10.09 4.70 -21.18
CA ILE A 385 9.34 5.30 -22.30
C ILE A 385 8.84 6.72 -21.95
N GLY A 386 8.80 7.09 -20.67
CA GLY A 386 8.35 8.41 -20.19
C GLY A 386 9.46 9.43 -19.91
N ARG A 387 10.73 9.10 -20.15
CA ARG A 387 11.90 9.98 -19.91
C ARG A 387 12.43 10.72 -21.15
N THR A 388 11.66 10.87 -22.20
CA THR A 388 11.96 11.82 -23.27
C THR A 388 10.91 12.90 -23.23
N GLU A 389 11.26 13.98 -22.54
CA GLU A 389 10.93 15.40 -22.78
C GLU A 389 11.01 16.15 -21.44
N ASP A 390 12.14 16.85 -21.29
CA ASP A 390 12.51 17.99 -20.40
C ASP A 390 11.78 18.24 -19.09
#